data_b6cfc1925a42f6b77d94d8bd91b37d4c
#
_entry.id   b6cfc1925a42f6b77d94d8bd91b37d4c
#
_cell.length_a   1.000
_cell.length_b   1.000
_cell.length_c   1.000
_cell.angle_alpha   90.00
_cell.angle_beta   90.00
_cell.angle_gamma   90.00
#
_symmetry.space_group_name_H-M   'P 1'
#
loop_
_entity.id
_entity.type
_entity.pdbx_description
1 polymer ?
#
loop_
_entity_poly.entity_id
_entity_poly.type
_entity_poly.pdbx_seq_one_letter_code
_entity_poly.pdbx_strand_id
1 'polypeptide(L)'
;KSGKPDLWVHPLAAATRGLEGRELAALALMQDAGARGIATGRRWIADSGVMLRLLQYAAMLGLVIVSHAEDGGLTGEAVATAGEIATRLGLSAAPAEAEALAIARDIALAELAGARLHIRQVTTARAFDLVREAKV
;
A
#
# COMPACT_ATOMS: atom_id res chain seq x y z
N LYS A 1 -15.48 -27.13 19.61
CA LYS A 1 -14.08 -27.19 20.06
C LYS A 1 -13.28 -26.19 19.22
N SER A 2 -13.05 -25.01 19.75
CA SER A 2 -12.13 -24.05 19.14
C SER A 2 -10.71 -24.55 19.45
N GLY A 3 -10.09 -25.24 18.51
CA GLY A 3 -8.65 -25.46 18.57
C GLY A 3 -7.97 -24.09 18.56
N LYS A 4 -7.22 -23.77 19.60
CA LYS A 4 -6.33 -22.60 19.54
C LYS A 4 -5.34 -22.87 18.42
N PRO A 5 -5.16 -21.95 17.47
CA PRO A 5 -4.14 -22.14 16.43
C PRO A 5 -2.76 -22.19 17.09
N ASP A 6 -1.88 -23.06 16.60
CA ASP A 6 -0.50 -23.20 17.08
C ASP A 6 0.37 -21.99 16.68
N LEU A 7 -0.20 -21.00 16.00
CA LEU A 7 0.48 -19.80 15.57
C LEU A 7 -0.46 -18.57 15.65
N TRP A 8 0.14 -17.40 15.74
CA TRP A 8 -0.59 -16.14 15.71
C TRP A 8 -0.97 -15.77 14.28
N VAL A 9 -2.26 -15.57 14.04
CA VAL A 9 -2.79 -15.10 12.75
C VAL A 9 -3.41 -13.72 12.95
N HIS A 10 -2.92 -12.73 12.23
CA HIS A 10 -3.43 -11.37 12.24
C HIS A 10 -4.05 -11.05 10.88
N PRO A 11 -5.40 -11.06 10.76
CA PRO A 11 -6.05 -10.78 9.50
C PRO A 11 -5.95 -9.29 9.13
N LEU A 12 -5.75 -9.04 7.84
CA LEU A 12 -5.87 -7.71 7.25
C LEU A 12 -7.23 -7.60 6.55
N ALA A 13 -7.93 -6.49 6.75
CA ALA A 13 -9.17 -6.22 6.07
C ALA A 13 -8.95 -5.32 4.83
N ALA A 14 -9.93 -5.29 3.93
CA ALA A 14 -9.88 -4.47 2.73
C ALA A 14 -10.03 -2.97 3.06
N ALA A 15 -9.19 -2.14 2.48
CA ALA A 15 -9.22 -0.68 2.63
C ALA A 15 -10.46 -0.05 1.96
N THR A 16 -10.85 -0.60 0.83
CA THR A 16 -11.95 -0.11 0.01
C THR A 16 -12.88 -1.24 -0.37
N ARG A 17 -14.14 -0.92 -0.68
CA ARG A 17 -15.12 -1.87 -1.16
C ARG A 17 -14.61 -2.58 -2.40
N GLY A 18 -14.63 -3.91 -2.40
CA GLY A 18 -14.12 -4.72 -3.50
C GLY A 18 -12.63 -4.52 -3.84
N LEU A 19 -11.87 -3.82 -3.00
CA LEU A 19 -10.47 -3.41 -3.28
C LEU A 19 -10.34 -2.54 -4.56
N GLU A 20 -11.38 -1.79 -4.90
CA GLU A 20 -11.44 -0.97 -6.12
C GLU A 20 -10.72 0.40 -5.99
N GLY A 21 -10.35 0.82 -4.78
CA GLY A 21 -9.66 2.09 -4.53
C GLY A 21 -10.55 3.33 -4.60
N ARG A 22 -11.87 3.18 -4.57
CA ARG A 22 -12.85 4.27 -4.75
C ARG A 22 -13.60 4.65 -3.48
N GLU A 23 -14.25 3.68 -2.86
CA GLU A 23 -15.06 3.86 -1.65
C GLU A 23 -14.41 3.16 -0.47
N LEU A 24 -14.31 3.83 0.67
CA LEU A 24 -13.79 3.23 1.89
C LEU A 24 -14.69 2.09 2.36
N ALA A 25 -14.07 1.03 2.84
CA ALA A 25 -14.77 -0.04 3.54
C ALA A 25 -15.14 0.40 4.98
N ALA A 26 -15.98 -0.37 5.65
CA ALA A 26 -16.39 -0.10 7.03
C ALA A 26 -15.29 -0.54 8.02
N LEU A 27 -14.21 0.23 8.13
CA LEU A 27 -13.00 -0.16 8.88
C LEU A 27 -13.26 -0.47 10.35
N ALA A 28 -14.12 0.30 11.01
CA ALA A 28 -14.46 0.06 12.41
C ALA A 28 -15.13 -1.30 12.62
N LEU A 29 -16.10 -1.66 11.77
CA LEU A 29 -16.76 -2.97 11.83
C LEU A 29 -15.78 -4.11 11.56
N MET A 30 -14.82 -3.90 10.65
CA MET A 30 -13.78 -4.91 10.37
C MET A 30 -12.81 -5.06 11.54
N GLN A 31 -12.48 -3.97 12.24
CA GLN A 31 -11.69 -4.01 13.46
C GLN A 31 -12.41 -4.78 14.57
N ASP A 32 -13.69 -4.51 14.78
CA ASP A 32 -14.52 -5.22 15.77
C ASP A 32 -14.60 -6.73 15.43
N ALA A 33 -14.60 -7.08 14.14
CA ALA A 33 -14.54 -8.46 13.68
C ALA A 33 -13.14 -9.10 13.80
N GLY A 34 -12.12 -8.37 14.28
CA GLY A 34 -10.80 -8.88 14.59
C GLY A 34 -9.70 -8.50 13.60
N ALA A 35 -9.95 -7.61 12.63
CA ALA A 35 -8.90 -7.11 11.75
C ALA A 35 -7.84 -6.33 12.55
N ARG A 36 -6.56 -6.58 12.26
CA ARG A 36 -5.40 -5.96 12.92
C ARG A 36 -4.70 -4.91 12.06
N GLY A 37 -5.10 -4.80 10.82
CA GLY A 37 -4.62 -3.80 9.87
C GLY A 37 -5.51 -3.78 8.63
N ILE A 38 -5.26 -2.84 7.77
CA ILE A 38 -6.06 -2.57 6.58
C ILE A 38 -5.14 -2.62 5.36
N ALA A 39 -5.49 -3.37 4.34
CA ALA A 39 -4.69 -3.52 3.13
C ALA A 39 -5.37 -2.93 1.90
N THR A 40 -4.61 -2.26 1.04
CA THR A 40 -5.09 -1.78 -0.27
C THR A 40 -5.23 -2.90 -1.30
N GLY A 41 -4.76 -4.10 -0.98
CA GLY A 41 -4.71 -5.23 -1.89
C GLY A 41 -3.48 -5.18 -2.79
N ARG A 42 -3.66 -5.55 -4.05
CA ARG A 42 -2.63 -5.50 -5.10
C ARG A 42 -2.72 -4.24 -5.98
N ARG A 43 -3.55 -3.31 -5.62
CA ARG A 43 -3.76 -2.06 -6.36
C ARG A 43 -3.46 -0.88 -5.47
N TRP A 44 -2.80 0.10 -6.06
CA TRP A 44 -2.61 1.39 -5.42
C TRP A 44 -3.92 2.19 -5.44
N ILE A 45 -4.19 2.92 -4.38
CA ILE A 45 -5.31 3.87 -4.37
C ILE A 45 -4.83 5.13 -5.08
N ALA A 46 -5.18 5.30 -6.35
CA ALA A 46 -4.70 6.39 -7.19
C ALA A 46 -5.23 7.76 -6.74
N ASP A 47 -6.48 7.83 -6.25
CA ASP A 47 -7.06 9.06 -5.72
C ASP A 47 -6.46 9.41 -4.36
N SER A 48 -5.71 10.53 -4.32
CA SER A 48 -5.04 11.01 -3.11
C SER A 48 -6.03 11.43 -2.02
N GLY A 49 -7.22 11.92 -2.38
CA GLY A 49 -8.27 12.27 -1.42
C GLY A 49 -8.88 11.04 -0.75
N VAL A 50 -9.06 9.95 -1.50
CA VAL A 50 -9.49 8.65 -0.95
C VAL A 50 -8.41 8.11 -0.01
N MET A 51 -7.14 8.15 -0.41
CA MET A 51 -6.04 7.67 0.40
C MET A 51 -5.88 8.48 1.68
N LEU A 52 -5.99 9.80 1.62
CA LEU A 52 -5.92 10.65 2.82
C LEU A 52 -7.05 10.33 3.80
N ARG A 53 -8.30 10.23 3.33
CA ARG A 53 -9.43 9.85 4.20
C ARG A 53 -9.25 8.47 4.82
N LEU A 54 -8.71 7.51 4.07
CA LEU A 54 -8.37 6.19 4.57
C LEU A 54 -7.36 6.26 5.72
N LEU A 55 -6.27 7.00 5.53
CA LEU A 55 -5.21 7.17 6.53
C LEU A 55 -5.73 7.87 7.79
N GLN A 56 -6.52 8.95 7.64
CA GLN A 56 -7.16 9.63 8.77
C GLN A 56 -8.09 8.70 9.55
N TYR A 57 -8.92 7.93 8.85
CA TYR A 57 -9.82 6.98 9.51
C TYR A 57 -9.04 5.86 10.22
N ALA A 58 -8.00 5.33 9.58
CA ALA A 58 -7.14 4.32 10.21
C ALA A 58 -6.37 4.87 11.43
N ALA A 59 -5.91 6.12 11.38
CA ALA A 59 -5.26 6.78 12.53
C ALA A 59 -6.19 6.89 13.74
N MET A 60 -7.45 7.28 13.52
CA MET A 60 -8.48 7.35 14.58
C MET A 60 -8.72 5.98 15.25
N LEU A 61 -8.62 4.90 14.48
CA LEU A 61 -8.82 3.53 14.97
C LEU A 61 -7.53 2.87 15.48
N GLY A 62 -6.37 3.53 15.35
CA GLY A 62 -5.07 2.97 15.69
C GLY A 62 -4.65 1.80 14.80
N LEU A 63 -5.19 1.71 13.57
CA LEU A 63 -4.88 0.66 12.61
C LEU A 63 -3.69 1.03 11.73
N VAL A 64 -2.95 0.03 11.25
CA VAL A 64 -1.91 0.21 10.24
C VAL A 64 -2.50 0.03 8.85
N ILE A 65 -2.13 0.91 7.92
CA ILE A 65 -2.43 0.74 6.49
C ILE A 65 -1.27 0.01 5.82
N VAL A 66 -1.60 -1.07 5.13
CA VAL A 66 -0.64 -1.84 4.31
C VAL A 66 -0.89 -1.47 2.85
N SER A 67 -0.02 -0.66 2.29
CA SER A 67 -0.13 -0.15 0.92
C SER A 67 0.74 -0.95 -0.05
N HIS A 68 0.18 -1.25 -1.23
CA HIS A 68 0.90 -1.65 -2.42
C HIS A 68 1.09 -0.41 -3.30
N ALA A 69 2.22 0.26 -3.10
CA ALA A 69 2.46 1.58 -3.68
C ALA A 69 3.16 1.46 -5.04
N GLU A 70 2.39 1.37 -6.09
CA GLU A 70 2.85 1.32 -7.47
C GLU A 70 1.83 2.00 -8.39
N ASP A 71 2.23 3.04 -9.11
CA ASP A 71 1.34 3.77 -10.01
C ASP A 71 1.01 2.94 -11.26
N GLY A 72 -0.22 2.43 -11.28
CA GLY A 72 -0.71 1.60 -12.40
C GLY A 72 -0.79 2.33 -13.74
N GLY A 73 -0.86 3.67 -13.72
CA GLY A 73 -0.81 4.48 -14.94
C GLY A 73 0.57 4.47 -15.59
N LEU A 74 1.63 4.35 -14.79
CA LEU A 74 3.01 4.23 -15.26
C LEU A 74 3.43 2.78 -15.51
N THR A 75 2.90 1.85 -14.72
CA THR A 75 3.24 0.42 -14.84
C THR A 75 2.55 -0.22 -16.05
N GLY A 76 1.26 0.06 -16.28
CA GLY A 76 0.49 -0.56 -17.35
C GLY A 76 0.61 -2.09 -17.33
N GLU A 77 0.94 -2.67 -18.48
CA GLU A 77 1.15 -4.11 -18.68
C GLU A 77 2.65 -4.50 -18.58
N ALA A 78 3.47 -3.69 -17.93
CA ALA A 78 4.88 -3.98 -17.77
C ALA A 78 5.12 -5.23 -16.92
N VAL A 79 6.14 -5.99 -17.30
CA VAL A 79 6.55 -7.24 -16.63
C VAL A 79 7.91 -7.14 -15.95
N ALA A 80 8.57 -5.98 -16.09
CA ALA A 80 9.88 -5.73 -15.50
C ALA A 80 10.03 -4.24 -15.16
N THR A 81 11.01 -3.91 -14.32
CA THR A 81 11.46 -2.53 -14.14
C THR A 81 12.37 -2.15 -15.31
N ALA A 82 12.21 -0.92 -15.83
CA ALA A 82 13.01 -0.39 -16.93
C ALA A 82 14.50 -0.38 -16.58
N GLY A 83 15.33 -0.81 -17.53
CA GLY A 83 16.77 -0.88 -17.38
C GLY A 83 17.42 -1.64 -18.54
N GLU A 84 18.76 -1.69 -18.53
CA GLU A 84 19.53 -2.32 -19.58
C GLU A 84 19.13 -3.78 -19.84
N ILE A 85 18.88 -4.55 -18.79
CA ILE A 85 18.51 -5.96 -18.91
C ILE A 85 17.14 -6.12 -19.56
N ALA A 86 16.14 -5.34 -19.11
CA ALA A 86 14.79 -5.37 -19.68
C ALA A 86 14.82 -5.00 -21.17
N THR A 87 15.57 -3.95 -21.52
CA THR A 87 15.78 -3.53 -22.93
C THR A 87 16.42 -4.62 -23.75
N ARG A 88 17.48 -5.24 -23.24
CA ARG A 88 18.21 -6.32 -23.93
C ARG A 88 17.35 -7.56 -24.19
N LEU A 89 16.41 -7.83 -23.26
CA LEU A 89 15.50 -8.97 -23.35
C LEU A 89 14.20 -8.62 -24.11
N GLY A 90 14.01 -7.38 -24.54
CA GLY A 90 12.78 -6.94 -25.23
C GLY A 90 11.54 -6.99 -24.34
N LEU A 91 11.69 -6.84 -23.03
CA LEU A 91 10.58 -6.88 -22.08
C LEU A 91 9.85 -5.53 -22.02
N SER A 92 8.52 -5.59 -21.91
CA SER A 92 7.74 -4.42 -21.53
C SER A 92 8.12 -4.02 -20.10
N ALA A 93 8.55 -2.77 -19.90
CA ALA A 93 9.12 -2.34 -18.64
C ALA A 93 8.54 -1.02 -18.14
N ALA A 94 8.25 -0.97 -16.82
CA ALA A 94 7.81 0.22 -16.14
C ALA A 94 9.01 1.05 -15.66
N PRO A 95 8.91 2.39 -15.65
CA PRO A 95 9.92 3.23 -15.01
C PRO A 95 9.97 2.98 -13.50
N ALA A 96 11.15 3.08 -12.89
CA ALA A 96 11.32 2.97 -11.44
C ALA A 96 10.51 4.04 -10.66
N GLU A 97 10.21 5.14 -11.31
CA GLU A 97 9.37 6.23 -10.82
C GLU A 97 7.95 5.79 -10.51
N ALA A 98 7.42 4.74 -11.13
CA ALA A 98 6.09 4.19 -10.83
C ALA A 98 5.95 3.81 -9.36
N GLU A 99 6.98 3.20 -8.78
CA GLU A 99 7.05 2.85 -7.37
C GLU A 99 7.41 4.07 -6.50
N ALA A 100 8.45 4.82 -6.89
CA ALA A 100 8.98 5.93 -6.10
C ALA A 100 7.95 7.06 -5.89
N LEU A 101 7.21 7.46 -6.93
CA LEU A 101 6.17 8.48 -6.84
C LEU A 101 5.00 8.04 -5.95
N ALA A 102 4.56 6.79 -6.09
CA ALA A 102 3.49 6.24 -5.29
C ALA A 102 3.87 6.19 -3.80
N ILE A 103 5.08 5.74 -3.49
CA ILE A 103 5.61 5.67 -2.12
C ILE A 103 5.76 7.08 -1.53
N ALA A 104 6.36 8.02 -2.26
CA ALA A 104 6.55 9.39 -1.79
C ALA A 104 5.20 10.04 -1.43
N ARG A 105 4.17 9.86 -2.29
CA ARG A 105 2.82 10.36 -2.02
C ARG A 105 2.20 9.71 -0.78
N ASP A 106 2.29 8.39 -0.66
CA ASP A 106 1.69 7.66 0.46
C ASP A 106 2.34 8.04 1.80
N ILE A 107 3.67 8.22 1.83
CA ILE A 107 4.41 8.71 3.00
C ILE A 107 3.94 10.11 3.38
N ALA A 108 3.93 11.06 2.45
CA ALA A 108 3.50 12.43 2.73
C ALA A 108 2.07 12.51 3.29
N LEU A 109 1.15 11.69 2.76
CA LEU A 109 -0.23 11.62 3.27
C LEU A 109 -0.32 10.93 4.64
N ALA A 110 0.52 9.94 4.90
CA ALA A 110 0.57 9.27 6.20
C ALA A 110 1.10 10.21 7.29
N GLU A 111 2.12 11.00 7.00
CA GLU A 111 2.63 12.05 7.88
C GLU A 111 1.57 13.10 8.17
N LEU A 112 0.88 13.61 7.15
CA LEU A 112 -0.20 14.58 7.28
C LEU A 112 -1.35 14.05 8.15
N ALA A 113 -1.68 12.75 8.04
CA ALA A 113 -2.76 12.10 8.79
C ALA A 113 -2.33 11.62 10.19
N GLY A 114 -1.05 11.63 10.51
CA GLY A 114 -0.53 10.99 11.73
C GLY A 114 -0.78 9.47 11.75
N ALA A 115 -0.80 8.83 10.59
CA ALA A 115 -1.18 7.43 10.42
C ALA A 115 0.03 6.51 10.35
N ARG A 116 -0.15 5.26 10.77
CA ARG A 116 0.84 4.21 10.59
C ARG A 116 0.72 3.60 9.20
N LEU A 117 1.79 3.66 8.43
CA LEU A 117 1.87 3.14 7.06
C LEU A 117 2.91 2.01 6.97
N HIS A 118 2.55 0.92 6.34
CA HIS A 118 3.43 -0.16 5.94
C HIS A 118 3.45 -0.25 4.42
N ILE A 119 4.58 0.05 3.81
CA ILE A 119 4.79 -0.16 2.37
C ILE A 119 5.24 -1.60 2.17
N ARG A 120 4.46 -2.36 1.41
CA ARG A 120 4.83 -3.72 1.01
C ARG A 120 5.47 -3.69 -0.37
N GLN A 121 6.41 -4.60 -0.62
CA GLN A 121 7.05 -4.78 -1.92
C GLN A 121 7.80 -3.52 -2.41
N VAL A 122 8.86 -3.16 -1.71
CA VAL A 122 9.81 -2.13 -2.17
C VAL A 122 10.88 -2.80 -3.00
N THR A 123 11.05 -2.41 -4.27
CA THR A 123 11.93 -3.10 -5.23
C THR A 123 13.00 -2.20 -5.86
N THR A 124 12.82 -0.88 -5.82
CA THR A 124 13.76 0.08 -6.42
C THR A 124 14.62 0.78 -5.37
N ALA A 125 15.87 1.13 -5.72
CA ALA A 125 16.80 1.82 -4.82
C ALA A 125 16.21 3.15 -4.30
N ARG A 126 15.60 3.93 -5.21
CA ARG A 126 14.97 5.20 -4.85
C ARG A 126 13.84 5.02 -3.83
N ALA A 127 13.03 4.00 -3.97
CA ALA A 127 11.95 3.69 -3.04
C ALA A 127 12.49 3.27 -1.66
N PHE A 128 13.58 2.52 -1.60
CA PHE A 128 14.26 2.21 -0.34
C PHE A 128 14.76 3.46 0.37
N ASP A 129 15.33 4.41 -0.35
CA ASP A 129 15.80 5.68 0.23
C ASP A 129 14.64 6.48 0.82
N LEU A 130 13.53 6.62 0.10
CA LEU A 130 12.33 7.30 0.59
C LEU A 130 11.80 6.67 1.89
N VAL A 131 11.71 5.35 1.93
CA VAL A 131 11.26 4.64 3.15
C VAL A 131 12.25 4.79 4.29
N ARG A 132 13.55 4.80 4.01
CA ARG A 132 14.60 5.01 5.03
C ARG A 132 14.50 6.40 5.63
N GLU A 133 14.36 7.44 4.80
CA GLU A 133 14.23 8.82 5.22
C GLU A 133 12.98 9.04 6.10
N ALA A 134 11.87 8.39 5.78
CA ALA A 134 10.61 8.52 6.52
C ALA A 134 10.58 7.77 7.88
N LYS A 135 11.59 6.99 8.21
CA LYS A 135 11.69 6.24 9.49
C LYS A 135 12.46 6.97 10.59
N VAL A 136 12.89 8.17 10.36
CA VAL A 136 13.69 8.97 11.32
C VAL A 136 12.82 9.65 12.36
#